data_93269c2a09bf3e4743175a9781f7c753
#
_entry.id   93269c2a09bf3e4743175a9781f7c753
#
_cell.length_a   1.000
_cell.length_b   1.000
_cell.length_c   1.000
_cell.angle_alpha   90.00
_cell.angle_beta   90.00
_cell.angle_gamma   90.00
#
_symmetry.space_group_name_H-M   'P 1'
#
loop_
_entity.id
_entity.type
_entity.pdbx_description
1 polymer ?
#
loop_
_entity_poly.entity_id
_entity_poly.type
_entity_poly.pdbx_seq_one_letter_code
_entity_poly.pdbx_strand_id
1 'polypeptide(L)'
;MQDRETNPTPSIEDTTHKLELRYLTPEDYTDVKELMVLVYLQVGGAWPLKNYQAQLNTFPEGQICIEDKGKVVAAAISVIVDYEKFGDKHTYDEITGDAYLGTHDPKGDVLYGVDIFVSPEYRGLRLGRRLYEARKELCKNLNLKSIMAGGRIPNYAEHAATMTPYEYIEAVKSKDLFDPILTFQISNGFEVKQILKAYLPEDKASMGFATLLQWHNIYYNAESPKLFGGHRNTARIGCIQWQMRYFHDVAELLQQAEYFIDALSDYKCDVALFPEFFNAPLMGIKPAETSIDAIWNLAIYSDEILTEMSRLAVSYNINVIVGSMPVVKDDELYNISYLCHRDGQIDCQYKLHPTPHEKKDWIMQGGQTSSLRY
;
A
#
# COMPACT_ATOMS: atom_id res chain seq x y z
N MET A 1 8.82 -39.26 26.04
CA MET A 1 7.70 -38.78 25.22
C MET A 1 7.31 -37.45 25.80
N GLN A 2 7.82 -36.36 25.23
CA GLN A 2 7.39 -35.02 25.61
C GLN A 2 6.30 -34.63 24.64
N ASP A 3 5.13 -34.29 25.18
CA ASP A 3 4.00 -33.78 24.41
C ASP A 3 4.44 -32.53 23.63
N ARG A 4 4.44 -32.63 22.29
CA ARG A 4 4.59 -31.49 21.39
C ARG A 4 3.24 -30.78 21.38
N GLU A 5 3.15 -29.64 22.03
CA GLU A 5 2.06 -28.70 21.80
C GLU A 5 2.07 -28.32 20.31
N THR A 6 1.11 -28.84 19.57
CA THR A 6 0.81 -28.42 18.20
C THR A 6 0.16 -27.04 18.29
N ASN A 7 0.90 -26.00 17.96
CA ASN A 7 0.28 -24.72 17.65
C ASN A 7 -0.72 -24.94 16.49
N PRO A 8 -1.96 -24.46 16.61
CA PRO A 8 -2.92 -24.60 15.53
C PRO A 8 -2.39 -23.85 14.29
N THR A 9 -2.36 -24.53 13.15
CA THR A 9 -2.13 -23.90 11.85
C THR A 9 -3.12 -22.75 11.71
N PRO A 10 -2.68 -21.51 11.37
CA PRO A 10 -3.63 -20.41 11.17
C PRO A 10 -4.66 -20.85 10.13
N SER A 11 -5.92 -20.82 10.48
CA SER A 11 -6.98 -21.07 9.52
C SER A 11 -6.97 -19.91 8.51
N ILE A 12 -7.32 -20.19 7.25
CA ILE A 12 -7.48 -19.17 6.17
C ILE A 12 -8.45 -18.06 6.63
N GLU A 13 -9.24 -18.31 7.67
CA GLU A 13 -10.18 -17.38 8.30
C GLU A 13 -9.52 -16.37 9.26
N ASP A 14 -8.26 -16.57 9.68
CA ASP A 14 -7.54 -15.73 10.63
C ASP A 14 -6.58 -14.73 9.95
N THR A 15 -6.95 -14.19 8.79
CA THR A 15 -6.17 -13.08 8.20
C THR A 15 -6.21 -11.87 9.14
N THR A 16 -5.04 -11.36 9.50
CA THR A 16 -4.90 -10.20 10.41
C THR A 16 -5.63 -8.98 9.85
N HIS A 17 -5.63 -8.80 8.51
CA HIS A 17 -6.26 -7.69 7.80
C HIS A 17 -7.06 -8.19 6.59
N LYS A 18 -8.14 -7.44 6.27
CA LYS A 18 -8.90 -7.56 5.02
C LYS A 18 -9.06 -6.16 4.44
N LEU A 19 -8.03 -5.70 3.73
CA LEU A 19 -7.95 -4.33 3.23
C LEU A 19 -8.63 -4.18 1.87
N GLU A 20 -9.65 -3.32 1.79
CA GLU A 20 -10.35 -3.00 0.55
C GLU A 20 -10.20 -1.51 0.23
N LEU A 21 -9.82 -1.20 -1.01
CA LEU A 21 -9.81 0.16 -1.54
C LEU A 21 -11.14 0.41 -2.27
N ARG A 22 -11.90 1.37 -1.80
CA ARG A 22 -13.21 1.74 -2.35
C ARG A 22 -13.47 3.24 -2.27
N TYR A 23 -14.59 3.68 -2.82
CA TYR A 23 -15.07 5.03 -2.61
C TYR A 23 -15.72 5.17 -1.23
N LEU A 24 -15.62 6.39 -0.67
CA LEU A 24 -16.34 6.76 0.55
C LEU A 24 -17.86 6.80 0.30
N THR A 25 -18.61 6.41 1.32
CA THR A 25 -20.08 6.43 1.33
C THR A 25 -20.59 7.30 2.49
N PRO A 26 -21.87 7.71 2.51
CA PRO A 26 -22.44 8.49 3.61
C PRO A 26 -22.31 7.81 4.99
N GLU A 27 -22.34 6.49 5.00
CA GLU A 27 -22.25 5.64 6.20
C GLU A 27 -20.88 5.72 6.88
N ASP A 28 -19.83 6.04 6.13
CA ASP A 28 -18.45 6.10 6.62
C ASP A 28 -18.14 7.35 7.45
N TYR A 29 -19.07 8.28 7.57
CA TYR A 29 -18.80 9.56 8.23
C TYR A 29 -18.25 9.42 9.65
N THR A 30 -18.78 8.49 10.42
CA THR A 30 -18.34 8.29 11.80
C THR A 30 -16.87 7.88 11.87
N ASP A 31 -16.47 6.90 11.07
CA ASP A 31 -15.10 6.42 10.99
C ASP A 31 -14.14 7.50 10.49
N VAL A 32 -14.52 8.19 9.41
CA VAL A 32 -13.74 9.31 8.85
C VAL A 32 -13.55 10.42 9.87
N LYS A 33 -14.62 10.78 10.60
CA LYS A 33 -14.55 11.80 11.65
C LYS A 33 -13.61 11.41 12.79
N GLU A 34 -13.73 10.17 13.28
CA GLU A 34 -12.84 9.64 14.32
C GLU A 34 -11.38 9.65 13.87
N LEU A 35 -11.13 9.18 12.65
CA LEU A 35 -9.81 9.14 12.06
C LEU A 35 -9.21 10.55 11.87
N MET A 36 -10.00 11.52 11.43
CA MET A 36 -9.56 12.91 11.31
C MET A 36 -9.23 13.53 12.68
N VAL A 37 -10.07 13.31 13.69
CA VAL A 37 -9.80 13.76 15.06
C VAL A 37 -8.46 13.19 15.55
N LEU A 38 -8.20 11.91 15.29
CA LEU A 38 -6.96 11.25 15.70
C LEU A 38 -5.72 11.83 15.01
N VAL A 39 -5.83 12.16 13.71
CA VAL A 39 -4.69 12.64 12.89
C VAL A 39 -4.50 14.15 13.00
N TYR A 40 -5.58 14.92 13.15
CA TYR A 40 -5.58 16.40 13.10
C TYR A 40 -5.91 17.09 14.43
N LEU A 41 -5.65 16.44 15.57
CA LEU A 41 -5.87 16.98 16.92
C LEU A 41 -5.35 18.43 17.11
N GLN A 42 -4.31 18.82 16.37
CA GLN A 42 -3.65 20.12 16.49
C GLN A 42 -3.97 21.10 15.36
N VAL A 43 -4.75 20.69 14.36
CA VAL A 43 -4.97 21.46 13.12
C VAL A 43 -6.45 21.37 12.70
N GLY A 44 -7.30 22.16 13.32
CA GLY A 44 -8.69 22.36 12.86
C GLY A 44 -9.69 21.24 13.15
N GLY A 45 -9.24 20.01 13.46
CA GLY A 45 -10.15 18.88 13.78
C GLY A 45 -10.84 18.26 12.57
N ALA A 46 -11.98 17.58 12.80
CA ALA A 46 -12.72 16.87 11.76
C ALA A 46 -13.76 17.77 11.07
N TRP A 47 -14.00 17.52 9.79
CA TRP A 47 -15.07 18.20 9.06
C TRP A 47 -16.45 17.93 9.67
N PRO A 48 -17.34 18.94 9.70
CA PRO A 48 -18.74 18.73 9.97
C PRO A 48 -19.39 17.80 8.91
N LEU A 49 -20.45 17.11 9.30
CA LEU A 49 -21.18 16.20 8.39
C LEU A 49 -21.60 16.87 7.05
N LYS A 50 -21.97 18.15 7.10
CA LYS A 50 -22.36 18.91 5.91
C LYS A 50 -21.24 19.05 4.87
N ASN A 51 -19.98 19.21 5.31
CA ASN A 51 -18.83 19.28 4.40
C ASN A 51 -18.59 17.90 3.78
N TYR A 52 -18.60 16.85 4.60
CA TYR A 52 -18.44 15.46 4.14
C TYR A 52 -19.49 15.10 3.09
N GLN A 53 -20.79 15.39 3.35
CA GLN A 53 -21.86 15.15 2.39
C GLN A 53 -21.69 15.96 1.08
N ALA A 54 -21.25 17.22 1.19
CA ALA A 54 -20.97 18.04 0.01
C ALA A 54 -19.85 17.44 -0.85
N GLN A 55 -18.77 16.95 -0.22
CA GLN A 55 -17.65 16.29 -0.92
C GLN A 55 -18.11 15.06 -1.71
N LEU A 56 -18.91 14.18 -1.07
CA LEU A 56 -19.45 12.98 -1.72
C LEU A 56 -20.41 13.32 -2.88
N ASN A 57 -21.23 14.34 -2.71
CA ASN A 57 -22.19 14.76 -3.75
C ASN A 57 -21.52 15.47 -4.92
N THR A 58 -20.39 16.15 -4.68
CA THR A 58 -19.70 16.96 -5.68
C THR A 58 -18.82 16.14 -6.60
N PHE A 59 -18.00 15.24 -6.01
CA PHE A 59 -17.06 14.42 -6.78
C PHE A 59 -16.81 13.08 -6.05
N PRO A 60 -17.74 12.12 -6.09
CA PRO A 60 -17.65 10.86 -5.36
C PRO A 60 -16.42 10.04 -5.73
N GLU A 61 -16.00 10.01 -7.00
CA GLU A 61 -14.83 9.25 -7.46
C GLU A 61 -13.50 9.79 -6.91
N GLY A 62 -13.48 11.03 -6.46
CA GLY A 62 -12.32 11.67 -5.84
C GLY A 62 -12.19 11.37 -4.34
N GLN A 63 -13.20 10.74 -3.74
CA GLN A 63 -13.28 10.46 -2.31
C GLN A 63 -13.04 8.96 -2.08
N ILE A 64 -11.77 8.58 -1.89
CA ILE A 64 -11.36 7.18 -1.77
C ILE A 64 -10.95 6.83 -0.35
N CYS A 65 -11.19 5.60 0.06
CA CYS A 65 -10.75 5.08 1.35
C CYS A 65 -10.16 3.68 1.24
N ILE A 66 -9.49 3.29 2.32
CA ILE A 66 -9.14 1.90 2.59
C ILE A 66 -9.90 1.50 3.85
N GLU A 67 -10.67 0.43 3.71
CA GLU A 67 -11.41 -0.24 4.76
C GLU A 67 -10.65 -1.47 5.23
N ASP A 68 -10.70 -1.79 6.52
CA ASP A 68 -10.28 -3.06 7.08
C ASP A 68 -11.43 -3.67 7.89
N LYS A 69 -11.98 -4.80 7.43
CA LYS A 69 -13.06 -5.53 8.10
C LYS A 69 -14.27 -4.65 8.46
N GLY A 70 -14.68 -3.76 7.56
CA GLY A 70 -15.83 -2.88 7.72
C GLY A 70 -15.53 -1.53 8.37
N LYS A 71 -14.28 -1.21 8.74
CA LYS A 71 -13.88 0.07 9.32
C LYS A 71 -12.97 0.84 8.40
N VAL A 72 -13.25 2.13 8.16
CA VAL A 72 -12.35 3.00 7.39
C VAL A 72 -11.10 3.33 8.19
N VAL A 73 -9.93 2.94 7.67
CA VAL A 73 -8.63 3.09 8.33
C VAL A 73 -7.71 4.09 7.65
N ALA A 74 -8.04 4.48 6.43
CA ALA A 74 -7.33 5.53 5.68
C ALA A 74 -8.26 6.15 4.63
N ALA A 75 -8.06 7.44 4.32
CA ALA A 75 -8.83 8.08 3.25
C ALA A 75 -8.00 9.16 2.54
N ALA A 76 -8.40 9.47 1.31
CA ALA A 76 -7.85 10.55 0.50
C ALA A 76 -8.96 11.27 -0.24
N ILE A 77 -8.95 12.60 -0.12
CA ILE A 77 -9.97 13.51 -0.66
C ILE A 77 -9.35 14.31 -1.79
N SER A 78 -10.05 14.41 -2.91
CA SER A 78 -9.57 15.11 -4.09
C SER A 78 -10.67 15.95 -4.73
N VAL A 79 -10.27 16.93 -5.52
CA VAL A 79 -11.17 17.77 -6.32
C VAL A 79 -10.52 18.02 -7.69
N ILE A 80 -11.31 18.11 -8.76
CA ILE A 80 -10.81 18.55 -10.08
C ILE A 80 -10.97 20.06 -10.13
N VAL A 81 -9.91 20.77 -10.53
CA VAL A 81 -9.93 22.23 -10.66
C VAL A 81 -9.37 22.68 -12.01
N ASP A 82 -9.86 23.79 -12.50
CA ASP A 82 -9.18 24.61 -13.49
C ASP A 82 -8.09 25.41 -12.75
N TYR A 83 -6.86 24.91 -12.83
CA TYR A 83 -5.77 25.43 -11.99
C TYR A 83 -5.37 26.86 -12.37
N GLU A 84 -5.61 27.30 -13.60
CA GLU A 84 -5.31 28.65 -14.03
C GLU A 84 -6.11 29.72 -13.24
N LYS A 85 -7.29 29.37 -12.72
CA LYS A 85 -8.12 30.26 -11.91
C LYS A 85 -7.52 30.53 -10.51
N PHE A 86 -6.74 29.60 -9.96
CA PHE A 86 -6.18 29.71 -8.61
C PHE A 86 -4.71 30.15 -8.63
N GLY A 87 -3.93 29.62 -9.58
CA GLY A 87 -2.50 29.85 -9.66
C GLY A 87 -1.75 29.26 -8.46
N ASP A 88 -0.49 29.67 -8.32
CA ASP A 88 0.44 29.10 -7.36
C ASP A 88 0.44 29.81 -5.99
N LYS A 89 -0.56 30.66 -5.66
CA LYS A 89 -0.61 31.45 -4.42
C LYS A 89 -1.96 31.38 -3.71
N HIS A 90 -2.60 30.23 -3.76
CA HIS A 90 -3.87 30.01 -3.09
C HIS A 90 -3.71 29.50 -1.66
N THR A 91 -4.74 29.69 -0.85
CA THR A 91 -4.89 29.05 0.48
C THR A 91 -5.67 27.74 0.36
N TYR A 92 -5.69 26.97 1.45
CA TYR A 92 -6.50 25.74 1.52
C TYR A 92 -7.99 26.04 1.30
N ASP A 93 -8.52 27.06 1.99
CA ASP A 93 -9.94 27.41 1.90
C ASP A 93 -10.34 27.88 0.50
N GLU A 94 -9.49 28.70 -0.14
CA GLU A 94 -9.75 29.17 -1.50
C GLU A 94 -9.86 28.03 -2.51
N ILE A 95 -8.90 27.09 -2.51
CA ILE A 95 -8.87 26.03 -3.52
C ILE A 95 -9.87 24.91 -3.22
N THR A 96 -10.24 24.70 -1.97
CA THR A 96 -11.23 23.67 -1.58
C THR A 96 -12.65 24.20 -1.45
N GLY A 97 -12.84 25.53 -1.51
CA GLY A 97 -14.11 26.17 -1.22
C GLY A 97 -14.58 25.85 0.19
N ASP A 98 -13.75 26.19 1.19
CA ASP A 98 -13.99 25.92 2.61
C ASP A 98 -14.27 24.43 2.91
N ALA A 99 -13.54 23.54 2.23
CA ALA A 99 -13.71 22.10 2.30
C ALA A 99 -15.10 21.55 1.85
N TYR A 100 -15.90 22.35 1.16
CA TYR A 100 -17.16 21.89 0.52
C TYR A 100 -16.94 21.38 -0.91
N LEU A 101 -15.75 21.55 -1.49
CA LEU A 101 -15.39 21.29 -2.88
C LEU A 101 -16.23 22.09 -3.90
N GLY A 102 -16.73 23.26 -3.51
CA GLY A 102 -17.46 24.15 -4.41
C GLY A 102 -16.64 24.68 -5.59
N THR A 103 -15.34 24.47 -5.57
CA THR A 103 -14.39 24.78 -6.64
C THR A 103 -14.26 23.69 -7.70
N HIS A 104 -14.99 22.57 -7.54
CA HIS A 104 -14.95 21.46 -8.48
C HIS A 104 -15.37 21.90 -9.89
N ASP A 105 -14.49 21.63 -10.85
CA ASP A 105 -14.75 21.86 -12.28
C ASP A 105 -14.46 20.55 -13.06
N PRO A 106 -15.51 19.84 -13.52
CA PRO A 106 -15.31 18.61 -14.30
C PRO A 106 -14.51 18.83 -15.60
N LYS A 107 -14.40 20.08 -16.07
CA LYS A 107 -13.58 20.45 -17.24
C LYS A 107 -12.17 20.86 -16.86
N GLY A 108 -11.89 21.01 -15.59
CA GLY A 108 -10.55 21.34 -15.07
C GLY A 108 -9.49 20.33 -15.52
N ASP A 109 -8.25 20.71 -15.42
CA ASP A 109 -7.12 19.95 -15.95
C ASP A 109 -6.20 19.36 -14.87
N VAL A 110 -6.47 19.68 -13.59
CA VAL A 110 -5.67 19.25 -12.46
C VAL A 110 -6.54 18.52 -11.42
N LEU A 111 -6.04 17.40 -10.93
CA LEU A 111 -6.57 16.75 -9.73
C LEU A 111 -5.88 17.36 -8.50
N TYR A 112 -6.61 18.13 -7.69
CA TYR A 112 -6.05 18.69 -6.48
C TYR A 112 -6.28 17.75 -5.30
N GLY A 113 -5.20 17.34 -4.65
CA GLY A 113 -5.24 16.55 -3.42
C GLY A 113 -5.56 17.44 -2.22
N VAL A 114 -6.80 17.34 -1.75
CA VAL A 114 -7.31 18.13 -0.63
C VAL A 114 -6.74 17.60 0.68
N ASP A 115 -6.85 16.29 0.87
CA ASP A 115 -6.41 15.67 2.11
C ASP A 115 -5.99 14.20 1.91
N ILE A 116 -5.20 13.70 2.87
CA ILE A 116 -4.85 12.30 2.98
C ILE A 116 -4.51 11.99 4.44
N PHE A 117 -5.16 10.99 5.02
CA PHE A 117 -4.95 10.60 6.39
C PHE A 117 -5.04 9.08 6.56
N VAL A 118 -4.21 8.56 7.47
CA VAL A 118 -4.06 7.12 7.76
C VAL A 118 -4.04 6.94 9.27
N SER A 119 -4.78 5.95 9.76
CA SER A 119 -4.76 5.59 11.18
C SER A 119 -3.33 5.27 11.64
N PRO A 120 -2.89 5.84 12.78
CA PRO A 120 -1.58 5.54 13.34
C PRO A 120 -1.36 4.05 13.63
N GLU A 121 -2.41 3.29 13.93
CA GLU A 121 -2.38 1.86 14.19
C GLU A 121 -2.02 1.03 12.95
N TYR A 122 -2.24 1.60 11.76
CA TYR A 122 -1.95 0.99 10.46
C TYR A 122 -0.62 1.48 9.83
N ARG A 123 0.25 2.10 10.63
CA ARG A 123 1.59 2.46 10.18
C ARG A 123 2.40 1.21 9.84
N GLY A 124 3.26 1.32 8.83
CA GLY A 124 4.04 0.17 8.33
C GLY A 124 3.35 -0.61 7.21
N LEU A 125 2.01 -0.52 7.05
CA LEU A 125 1.26 -1.17 5.97
C LEU A 125 1.21 -0.33 4.68
N ARG A 126 1.97 0.76 4.61
CA ARG A 126 2.12 1.65 3.43
C ARG A 126 0.78 2.15 2.84
N LEU A 127 -0.29 2.26 3.65
CA LEU A 127 -1.62 2.65 3.18
C LEU A 127 -1.64 4.04 2.52
N GLY A 128 -0.84 4.98 3.03
CA GLY A 128 -0.66 6.28 2.39
C GLY A 128 -0.14 6.16 0.94
N ARG A 129 0.87 5.31 0.69
CA ARG A 129 1.37 5.03 -0.67
C ARG A 129 0.27 4.44 -1.55
N ARG A 130 -0.52 3.49 -1.03
CA ARG A 130 -1.64 2.88 -1.74
C ARG A 130 -2.70 3.91 -2.15
N LEU A 131 -3.03 4.86 -1.26
CA LEU A 131 -3.93 5.98 -1.58
C LEU A 131 -3.34 6.93 -2.65
N TYR A 132 -2.03 7.22 -2.60
CA TYR A 132 -1.38 8.02 -3.65
C TYR A 132 -1.42 7.31 -5.01
N GLU A 133 -1.18 6.01 -5.07
CA GLU A 133 -1.29 5.24 -6.32
C GLU A 133 -2.72 5.25 -6.86
N ALA A 134 -3.73 5.07 -6.00
CA ALA A 134 -5.14 5.16 -6.41
C ALA A 134 -5.48 6.56 -6.97
N ARG A 135 -4.99 7.62 -6.34
CA ARG A 135 -5.15 9.00 -6.81
C ARG A 135 -4.45 9.23 -8.17
N LYS A 136 -3.27 8.64 -8.38
CA LYS A 136 -2.57 8.70 -9.68
C LYS A 136 -3.34 7.96 -10.77
N GLU A 137 -3.88 6.79 -10.46
CA GLU A 137 -4.73 6.05 -11.41
C GLU A 137 -6.00 6.85 -11.75
N LEU A 138 -6.65 7.46 -10.77
CA LEU A 138 -7.79 8.37 -11.03
C LEU A 138 -7.40 9.51 -11.97
N CYS A 139 -6.25 10.17 -11.72
CA CYS A 139 -5.73 11.25 -12.56
C CYS A 139 -5.50 10.80 -14.02
N LYS A 140 -4.95 9.61 -14.21
CA LYS A 140 -4.72 9.01 -15.54
C LYS A 140 -6.03 8.65 -16.23
N ASN A 141 -6.95 8.00 -15.52
CA ASN A 141 -8.25 7.57 -16.05
C ASN A 141 -9.11 8.77 -16.49
N LEU A 142 -9.02 9.88 -15.77
CA LEU A 142 -9.70 11.13 -16.10
C LEU A 142 -8.90 11.98 -17.09
N ASN A 143 -7.77 11.50 -17.60
CA ASN A 143 -6.88 12.23 -18.51
C ASN A 143 -6.59 13.67 -18.04
N LEU A 144 -6.18 13.81 -16.75
CA LEU A 144 -5.78 15.09 -16.17
C LEU A 144 -4.28 15.30 -16.32
N LYS A 145 -3.82 16.53 -16.46
CA LYS A 145 -2.41 16.89 -16.68
C LYS A 145 -1.50 16.50 -15.51
N SER A 146 -1.99 16.71 -14.30
CA SER A 146 -1.19 16.51 -13.10
C SER A 146 -2.07 16.33 -11.84
N ILE A 147 -1.41 15.89 -10.78
CA ILE A 147 -1.93 16.02 -9.42
C ILE A 147 -1.16 17.14 -8.75
N MET A 148 -1.87 18.04 -8.07
CA MET A 148 -1.27 19.07 -7.23
C MET A 148 -1.81 18.96 -5.80
N ALA A 149 -1.03 19.40 -4.82
CA ALA A 149 -1.42 19.40 -3.42
C ALA A 149 -0.62 20.43 -2.61
N GLY A 150 -1.23 20.98 -1.56
CA GLY A 150 -0.53 21.72 -0.54
C GLY A 150 -0.03 20.77 0.56
N GLY A 151 1.26 20.54 0.64
CA GLY A 151 1.88 19.66 1.64
C GLY A 151 2.32 20.42 2.88
N ARG A 152 1.83 20.03 4.06
CA ARG A 152 2.32 20.57 5.35
C ARG A 152 3.79 20.21 5.56
N ILE A 153 4.49 21.02 6.37
CA ILE A 153 5.88 20.77 6.80
C ILE A 153 5.97 20.82 8.35
N PRO A 154 5.37 19.83 9.03
CA PRO A 154 5.09 19.92 10.47
C PRO A 154 6.32 20.02 11.38
N ASN A 155 7.51 19.64 10.93
CA ASN A 155 8.72 19.80 11.72
C ASN A 155 9.40 21.16 11.51
N TYR A 156 8.87 22.03 10.62
CA TYR A 156 9.50 23.32 10.32
C TYR A 156 9.58 24.26 11.53
N ALA A 157 8.58 24.28 12.40
CA ALA A 157 8.60 25.15 13.58
C ALA A 157 9.83 24.94 14.48
N GLU A 158 10.38 23.71 14.54
CA GLU A 158 11.58 23.38 15.31
C GLU A 158 12.86 23.97 14.71
N HIS A 159 12.85 24.30 13.42
CA HIS A 159 13.98 24.81 12.66
C HIS A 159 13.84 26.29 12.29
N ALA A 160 12.68 26.90 12.49
CA ALA A 160 12.36 28.25 12.04
C ALA A 160 13.23 29.36 12.64
N ALA A 161 13.89 29.11 13.79
CA ALA A 161 14.83 30.06 14.39
C ALA A 161 16.16 30.18 13.61
N THR A 162 16.52 29.14 12.84
CA THR A 162 17.82 29.03 12.14
C THR A 162 17.71 28.86 10.64
N MET A 163 16.54 28.52 10.12
CA MET A 163 16.31 28.25 8.70
C MET A 163 15.05 28.95 8.20
N THR A 164 15.13 29.49 7.01
CA THR A 164 13.93 29.89 6.25
C THR A 164 13.16 28.66 5.76
N PRO A 165 11.86 28.78 5.42
CA PRO A 165 11.11 27.66 4.84
C PRO A 165 11.79 27.05 3.59
N TYR A 166 12.45 27.86 2.78
CA TYR A 166 13.17 27.40 1.59
C TYR A 166 14.38 26.53 1.98
N GLU A 167 15.22 27.00 2.89
CA GLU A 167 16.40 26.24 3.35
C GLU A 167 16.00 24.92 4.01
N TYR A 168 14.92 24.93 4.80
CA TYR A 168 14.38 23.72 5.40
C TYR A 168 13.94 22.70 4.35
N ILE A 169 13.18 23.14 3.34
CA ILE A 169 12.70 22.26 2.26
C ILE A 169 13.88 21.67 1.47
N GLU A 170 14.89 22.50 1.15
CA GLU A 170 16.09 22.00 0.45
C GLU A 170 16.87 20.99 1.31
N ALA A 171 16.99 21.21 2.63
CA ALA A 171 17.61 20.25 3.53
C ALA A 171 16.85 18.91 3.63
N VAL A 172 15.51 18.94 3.57
CA VAL A 172 14.70 17.72 3.50
C VAL A 172 14.88 17.02 2.14
N LYS A 173 14.94 17.76 1.03
CA LYS A 173 15.18 17.20 -0.32
C LYS A 173 16.56 16.54 -0.43
N SER A 174 17.58 17.14 0.16
CA SER A 174 18.95 16.58 0.22
C SER A 174 19.10 15.46 1.24
N LYS A 175 18.06 15.17 2.04
CA LYS A 175 18.06 14.17 3.13
C LYS A 175 18.95 14.53 4.31
N ASP A 176 19.30 15.81 4.47
CA ASP A 176 20.01 16.32 5.65
C ASP A 176 19.06 16.47 6.85
N LEU A 177 17.76 16.70 6.56
CA LEU A 177 16.67 16.70 7.52
C LEU A 177 15.57 15.72 7.11
N PHE A 178 14.77 15.32 8.10
CA PHE A 178 13.59 14.48 7.89
C PHE A 178 12.32 15.27 8.26
N ASP A 179 11.37 15.33 7.32
CA ASP A 179 10.01 15.77 7.56
C ASP A 179 9.05 14.66 7.19
N PRO A 180 8.16 14.21 8.09
CA PRO A 180 7.35 13.02 7.86
C PRO A 180 6.39 13.15 6.67
N ILE A 181 5.90 14.37 6.39
CA ILE A 181 4.95 14.60 5.29
C ILE A 181 5.72 14.88 4.00
N LEU A 182 6.62 15.85 4.00
CA LEU A 182 7.37 16.22 2.79
C LEU A 182 8.24 15.07 2.26
N THR A 183 8.96 14.37 3.14
CA THR A 183 9.76 13.20 2.76
C THR A 183 8.89 12.11 2.13
N PHE A 184 7.72 11.85 2.72
CA PHE A 184 6.77 10.88 2.19
C PHE A 184 6.24 11.28 0.81
N GLN A 185 5.90 12.55 0.60
CA GLN A 185 5.39 13.07 -0.67
C GLN A 185 6.44 12.98 -1.78
N ILE A 186 7.68 13.36 -1.50
CA ILE A 186 8.81 13.24 -2.44
C ILE A 186 9.05 11.77 -2.79
N SER A 187 9.03 10.86 -1.81
CA SER A 187 9.21 9.42 -2.04
C SER A 187 8.10 8.79 -2.89
N ASN A 188 6.94 9.45 -2.97
CA ASN A 188 5.84 9.09 -3.87
C ASN A 188 5.91 9.81 -5.24
N GLY A 189 7.04 10.41 -5.59
CA GLY A 189 7.29 11.01 -6.90
C GLY A 189 6.64 12.39 -7.10
N PHE A 190 6.33 13.09 -6.02
CA PHE A 190 5.94 14.49 -6.08
C PHE A 190 7.16 15.39 -6.06
N GLU A 191 7.10 16.45 -6.82
CA GLU A 191 8.12 17.51 -6.88
C GLU A 191 7.60 18.76 -6.18
N VAL A 192 8.47 19.46 -5.45
CA VAL A 192 8.16 20.76 -4.85
C VAL A 192 8.24 21.83 -5.93
N LYS A 193 7.11 22.45 -6.26
CA LYS A 193 7.02 23.53 -7.22
C LYS A 193 7.36 24.89 -6.59
N GLN A 194 6.77 25.15 -5.41
CA GLN A 194 7.04 26.37 -4.63
C GLN A 194 6.54 26.27 -3.20
N ILE A 195 6.69 27.36 -2.43
CA ILE A 195 6.22 27.51 -1.06
C ILE A 195 4.92 28.31 -1.05
N LEU A 196 3.88 27.74 -0.43
CA LEU A 196 2.63 28.42 -0.13
C LEU A 196 2.75 29.13 1.23
N LYS A 197 2.44 30.42 1.27
CA LYS A 197 2.41 31.22 2.50
C LYS A 197 0.97 31.33 2.99
N ALA A 198 0.78 31.21 4.30
CA ALA A 198 -0.54 31.24 4.93
C ALA A 198 -1.52 30.24 4.31
N TYR A 199 -1.01 29.07 3.88
CA TYR A 199 -1.84 28.01 3.28
C TYR A 199 -2.83 27.45 4.28
N LEU A 200 -2.39 27.18 5.50
CA LEU A 200 -3.18 26.80 6.67
C LEU A 200 -2.71 27.67 7.84
N PRO A 201 -3.28 28.85 8.06
CA PRO A 201 -2.81 29.77 9.08
C PRO A 201 -2.83 29.20 10.51
N GLU A 202 -3.76 28.28 10.78
CA GLU A 202 -3.91 27.61 12.07
C GLU A 202 -2.82 26.56 12.35
N ASP A 203 -2.07 26.15 11.32
CA ASP A 203 -1.01 25.13 11.44
C ASP A 203 0.26 25.72 12.04
N LYS A 204 0.32 25.71 13.37
CA LYS A 204 1.49 26.21 14.12
C LYS A 204 2.75 25.38 13.88
N ALA A 205 2.62 24.09 13.64
CA ALA A 205 3.75 23.19 13.41
C ALA A 205 4.47 23.50 12.10
N SER A 206 3.73 23.89 11.05
CA SER A 206 4.29 24.38 9.79
C SER A 206 4.41 25.91 9.73
N MET A 207 4.06 26.63 10.81
CA MET A 207 4.00 28.10 10.85
C MET A 207 3.16 28.70 9.70
N GLY A 208 2.08 28.04 9.31
CA GLY A 208 1.21 28.45 8.21
C GLY A 208 1.78 28.20 6.81
N PHE A 209 3.01 27.68 6.68
CA PHE A 209 3.62 27.35 5.39
C PHE A 209 3.21 25.96 4.90
N ALA A 210 3.19 25.81 3.57
CA ALA A 210 3.10 24.49 2.93
C ALA A 210 3.97 24.46 1.66
N THR A 211 4.29 23.26 1.20
CA THR A 211 4.87 23.04 -0.12
C THR A 211 3.78 22.87 -1.15
N LEU A 212 3.82 23.61 -2.24
CA LEU A 212 3.04 23.29 -3.43
C LEU A 212 3.74 22.15 -4.16
N LEU A 213 3.09 21.01 -4.17
CA LEU A 213 3.60 19.77 -4.75
C LEU A 213 2.90 19.48 -6.07
N GLN A 214 3.65 18.89 -7.00
CA GLN A 214 3.12 18.48 -8.29
C GLN A 214 3.64 17.08 -8.67
N TRP A 215 2.73 16.25 -9.15
CA TRP A 215 3.04 15.00 -9.85
C TRP A 215 2.51 15.10 -11.28
N HIS A 216 3.37 14.88 -12.27
CA HIS A 216 3.03 14.99 -13.69
C HIS A 216 2.45 13.68 -14.23
N ASN A 217 1.31 13.76 -14.90
CA ASN A 217 0.76 12.63 -15.64
C ASN A 217 1.43 12.55 -17.03
N ILE A 218 2.46 11.72 -17.16
CA ILE A 218 3.19 11.51 -18.41
C ILE A 218 2.33 10.86 -19.53
N TYR A 219 1.14 10.33 -19.16
CA TYR A 219 0.19 9.74 -20.11
C TYR A 219 -0.91 10.72 -20.55
N TYR A 220 -0.85 11.98 -20.09
CA TYR A 220 -1.81 12.99 -20.48
C TYR A 220 -1.78 13.23 -21.99
N ASN A 221 -2.96 13.22 -22.60
CA ASN A 221 -3.13 13.54 -24.02
C ASN A 221 -4.25 14.58 -24.19
N ALA A 222 -3.90 15.79 -24.62
CA ALA A 222 -4.84 16.89 -24.81
C ALA A 222 -5.94 16.61 -25.86
N GLU A 223 -5.68 15.71 -26.80
CA GLU A 223 -6.61 15.36 -27.89
C GLU A 223 -7.54 14.20 -27.53
N SER A 224 -7.28 13.51 -26.41
CA SER A 224 -8.08 12.36 -25.97
C SER A 224 -9.23 12.81 -25.09
N PRO A 225 -10.47 12.32 -25.31
CA PRO A 225 -11.58 12.58 -24.41
C PRO A 225 -11.28 11.97 -23.03
N LYS A 226 -11.83 12.59 -21.97
CA LYS A 226 -11.78 12.02 -20.61
C LYS A 226 -12.67 10.78 -20.59
N LEU A 227 -12.07 9.62 -20.35
CA LEU A 227 -12.78 8.35 -20.27
C LEU A 227 -13.03 8.00 -18.79
N PHE A 228 -14.29 8.05 -18.38
CA PHE A 228 -14.70 7.50 -17.10
C PHE A 228 -14.79 5.97 -17.20
N GLY A 229 -14.09 5.25 -16.32
CA GLY A 229 -14.29 3.81 -16.14
C GLY A 229 -13.47 2.86 -17.04
N GLY A 230 -12.25 3.24 -17.41
CA GLY A 230 -11.33 2.30 -18.11
C GLY A 230 -10.78 1.22 -17.16
N HIS A 231 -11.34 0.01 -17.19
CA HIS A 231 -10.69 -1.13 -16.56
C HIS A 231 -9.42 -1.52 -17.31
N ARG A 232 -8.32 -1.70 -16.58
CA ARG A 232 -7.11 -2.30 -17.15
C ARG A 232 -7.37 -3.77 -17.49
N ASN A 233 -7.34 -4.11 -18.77
CA ASN A 233 -7.47 -5.50 -19.24
C ASN A 233 -6.11 -6.23 -19.29
N THR A 234 -5.06 -5.71 -18.66
CA THR A 234 -3.72 -6.29 -18.66
C THR A 234 -3.19 -6.42 -17.25
N ALA A 235 -2.65 -7.60 -16.91
CA ALA A 235 -1.92 -7.84 -15.68
C ALA A 235 -0.41 -7.89 -15.97
N ARG A 236 0.39 -7.26 -15.12
CA ARG A 236 1.85 -7.32 -15.16
C ARG A 236 2.35 -8.29 -14.11
N ILE A 237 3.01 -9.36 -14.54
CA ILE A 237 3.54 -10.40 -13.67
C ILE A 237 5.06 -10.27 -13.62
N GLY A 238 5.62 -10.14 -12.42
CA GLY A 238 7.05 -10.16 -12.15
C GLY A 238 7.49 -11.57 -11.73
N CYS A 239 8.19 -12.27 -12.62
CA CYS A 239 8.75 -13.58 -12.29
C CYS A 239 10.13 -13.42 -11.64
N ILE A 240 10.30 -14.00 -10.45
CA ILE A 240 11.53 -13.89 -9.69
C ILE A 240 12.47 -15.02 -10.05
N GLN A 241 13.63 -14.69 -10.61
CA GLN A 241 14.70 -15.64 -10.80
C GLN A 241 15.46 -15.77 -9.48
N TRP A 242 15.05 -16.75 -8.67
CA TRP A 242 15.56 -16.97 -7.34
C TRP A 242 16.92 -17.70 -7.38
N GLN A 243 17.90 -17.15 -6.69
CA GLN A 243 19.20 -17.83 -6.54
C GLN A 243 19.19 -18.66 -5.26
N MET A 244 19.42 -19.97 -5.38
CA MET A 244 19.63 -20.85 -4.24
C MET A 244 21.01 -20.54 -3.61
N ARG A 245 21.00 -19.93 -2.43
CA ARG A 245 22.19 -19.58 -1.65
C ARG A 245 21.99 -19.95 -0.19
N TYR A 246 23.04 -20.02 0.58
CA TYR A 246 22.95 -20.26 2.01
C TYR A 246 22.29 -19.06 2.71
N PHE A 247 21.38 -19.33 3.64
CA PHE A 247 20.79 -18.37 4.58
C PHE A 247 21.07 -18.85 6.00
N HIS A 248 21.34 -17.91 6.92
CA HIS A 248 21.62 -18.23 8.31
C HIS A 248 20.34 -18.52 9.09
N ASP A 249 19.23 -17.86 8.71
CA ASP A 249 17.93 -18.00 9.32
C ASP A 249 16.80 -17.65 8.34
N VAL A 250 15.55 -17.77 8.80
CA VAL A 250 14.36 -17.44 8.02
C VAL A 250 14.27 -15.95 7.74
N ALA A 251 14.71 -15.10 8.68
CA ALA A 251 14.62 -13.66 8.52
C ALA A 251 15.48 -13.16 7.36
N GLU A 252 16.68 -13.74 7.14
CA GLU A 252 17.53 -13.39 5.99
C GLU A 252 16.88 -13.79 4.65
N LEU A 253 16.21 -14.95 4.59
CA LEU A 253 15.45 -15.36 3.41
C LEU A 253 14.29 -14.40 3.14
N LEU A 254 13.55 -14.02 4.17
CA LEU A 254 12.42 -13.10 4.07
C LEU A 254 12.86 -11.70 3.68
N GLN A 255 13.99 -11.21 4.18
CA GLN A 255 14.59 -9.95 3.75
C GLN A 255 14.93 -9.94 2.26
N GLN A 256 15.47 -11.06 1.74
CA GLN A 256 15.74 -11.21 0.31
C GLN A 256 14.43 -11.25 -0.49
N ALA A 257 13.39 -11.92 0.01
CA ALA A 257 12.07 -11.93 -0.62
C ALA A 257 11.46 -10.52 -0.66
N GLU A 258 11.53 -9.79 0.44
CA GLU A 258 11.06 -8.41 0.54
C GLU A 258 11.72 -7.50 -0.49
N TYR A 259 13.05 -7.62 -0.69
CA TYR A 259 13.78 -6.87 -1.71
C TYR A 259 13.18 -7.04 -3.12
N PHE A 260 12.84 -8.28 -3.51
CA PHE A 260 12.21 -8.53 -4.82
C PHE A 260 10.78 -8.00 -4.88
N ILE A 261 9.99 -8.17 -3.81
CA ILE A 261 8.62 -7.68 -3.74
C ILE A 261 8.60 -6.15 -3.83
N ASP A 262 9.50 -5.45 -3.13
CA ASP A 262 9.63 -3.99 -3.19
C ASP A 262 9.96 -3.53 -4.62
N ALA A 263 10.97 -4.12 -5.25
CA ALA A 263 11.34 -3.81 -6.62
C ALA A 263 10.15 -4.02 -7.59
N LEU A 264 9.47 -5.16 -7.52
CA LEU A 264 8.34 -5.46 -8.39
C LEU A 264 7.13 -4.54 -8.15
N SER A 265 6.90 -4.14 -6.89
CA SER A 265 5.90 -3.12 -6.56
C SER A 265 6.26 -1.77 -7.19
N ASP A 266 7.54 -1.37 -7.18
CA ASP A 266 8.01 -0.14 -7.84
C ASP A 266 7.86 -0.18 -9.36
N TYR A 267 8.07 -1.35 -9.97
CA TYR A 267 7.78 -1.59 -11.40
C TYR A 267 6.28 -1.71 -11.72
N LYS A 268 5.39 -1.52 -10.71
CA LYS A 268 3.93 -1.60 -10.86
C LYS A 268 3.46 -2.95 -11.39
N CYS A 269 4.09 -4.02 -10.94
CA CYS A 269 3.61 -5.36 -11.17
C CYS A 269 2.34 -5.62 -10.34
N ASP A 270 1.41 -6.36 -10.93
CA ASP A 270 0.18 -6.78 -10.25
C ASP A 270 0.40 -8.04 -9.42
N VAL A 271 1.39 -8.86 -9.83
CA VAL A 271 1.73 -10.14 -9.21
C VAL A 271 3.25 -10.30 -9.15
N ALA A 272 3.76 -10.68 -7.98
CA ALA A 272 5.11 -11.21 -7.78
C ALA A 272 5.04 -12.75 -7.73
N LEU A 273 5.81 -13.43 -8.56
CA LEU A 273 5.80 -14.89 -8.65
C LEU A 273 7.15 -15.47 -8.22
N PHE A 274 7.16 -16.19 -7.09
CA PHE A 274 8.29 -16.96 -6.61
C PHE A 274 8.28 -18.39 -7.20
N PRO A 275 9.47 -19.03 -7.34
CA PRO A 275 9.54 -20.39 -7.87
C PRO A 275 9.12 -21.44 -6.83
N GLU A 276 8.89 -22.67 -7.33
CA GLU A 276 8.70 -23.83 -6.49
C GLU A 276 9.87 -24.05 -5.54
N PHE A 277 9.60 -24.38 -4.27
CA PHE A 277 10.61 -24.62 -3.24
C PHE A 277 11.64 -23.49 -3.06
N PHE A 278 11.21 -22.23 -3.23
CA PHE A 278 12.13 -21.09 -3.03
C PHE A 278 12.75 -21.06 -1.62
N ASN A 279 12.11 -21.71 -0.64
CA ASN A 279 12.55 -21.86 0.72
C ASN A 279 13.56 -23.01 0.96
N ALA A 280 13.85 -23.84 -0.08
CA ALA A 280 14.76 -24.96 0.03
C ALA A 280 16.15 -24.64 0.63
N PRO A 281 16.72 -23.44 0.45
CA PRO A 281 17.98 -23.07 1.11
C PRO A 281 17.98 -23.19 2.64
N LEU A 282 16.80 -23.10 3.29
CA LEU A 282 16.66 -23.25 4.74
C LEU A 282 16.94 -24.68 5.24
N MET A 283 16.98 -25.67 4.36
CA MET A 283 17.45 -27.03 4.72
C MET A 283 18.87 -27.02 5.29
N GLY A 284 19.69 -26.03 4.90
CA GLY A 284 21.05 -25.87 5.42
C GLY A 284 21.13 -25.42 6.88
N ILE A 285 20.08 -24.85 7.43
CA ILE A 285 20.05 -24.38 8.85
C ILE A 285 20.03 -25.57 9.81
N LYS A 286 19.28 -26.62 9.47
CA LYS A 286 19.15 -27.83 10.30
C LYS A 286 19.49 -29.04 9.45
N PRO A 287 20.76 -29.45 9.38
CA PRO A 287 21.18 -30.63 8.65
C PRO A 287 20.39 -31.89 9.12
N ALA A 288 20.02 -32.72 8.19
CA ALA A 288 19.27 -33.95 8.42
C ALA A 288 20.03 -35.16 7.86
N GLU A 289 19.83 -36.33 8.48
CA GLU A 289 20.50 -37.58 8.04
C GLU A 289 19.83 -38.18 6.82
N THR A 290 18.53 -37.97 6.67
CA THR A 290 17.76 -38.47 5.53
C THR A 290 17.06 -37.35 4.75
N SER A 291 16.70 -37.63 3.47
CA SER A 291 15.96 -36.68 2.64
C SER A 291 14.54 -36.43 3.18
N ILE A 292 13.95 -37.40 3.85
CA ILE A 292 12.65 -37.28 4.51
C ILE A 292 12.76 -36.27 5.67
N ASP A 293 13.75 -36.47 6.55
CA ASP A 293 13.95 -35.55 7.69
C ASP A 293 14.23 -34.13 7.21
N ALA A 294 15.00 -33.98 6.12
CA ALA A 294 15.31 -32.68 5.54
C ALA A 294 14.05 -31.92 5.08
N ILE A 295 13.15 -32.58 4.34
CA ILE A 295 11.94 -31.94 3.84
C ILE A 295 10.91 -31.66 4.96
N TRP A 296 10.82 -32.56 5.98
CA TRP A 296 10.00 -32.34 7.15
C TRP A 296 10.53 -31.17 8.01
N ASN A 297 11.83 -31.06 8.18
CA ASN A 297 12.44 -29.93 8.85
C ASN A 297 12.21 -28.62 8.09
N LEU A 298 12.19 -28.65 6.76
CA LEU A 298 11.88 -27.47 5.95
C LEU A 298 10.44 -27.02 6.14
N ALA A 299 9.49 -27.94 6.28
CA ALA A 299 8.07 -27.64 6.47
C ALA A 299 7.79 -26.84 7.76
N ILE A 300 8.66 -26.93 8.76
CA ILE A 300 8.52 -26.17 10.04
C ILE A 300 8.51 -24.65 9.81
N TYR A 301 9.19 -24.16 8.78
CA TYR A 301 9.31 -22.73 8.48
C TYR A 301 8.15 -22.18 7.65
N SER A 302 7.26 -23.03 7.14
CA SER A 302 6.28 -22.62 6.11
C SER A 302 5.21 -21.68 6.63
N ASP A 303 4.77 -21.82 7.89
CA ASP A 303 3.77 -20.92 8.50
C ASP A 303 4.36 -19.52 8.76
N GLU A 304 5.61 -19.43 9.24
CA GLU A 304 6.30 -18.16 9.44
C GLU A 304 6.49 -17.44 8.10
N ILE A 305 6.94 -18.17 7.07
CA ILE A 305 7.11 -17.64 5.72
C ILE A 305 5.78 -17.14 5.17
N LEU A 306 4.70 -17.92 5.26
CA LEU A 306 3.39 -17.54 4.76
C LEU A 306 2.86 -16.28 5.43
N THR A 307 2.99 -16.20 6.75
CA THR A 307 2.56 -15.02 7.54
C THR A 307 3.26 -13.76 7.06
N GLU A 308 4.58 -13.81 6.91
CA GLU A 308 5.37 -12.65 6.49
C GLU A 308 5.14 -12.31 5.01
N MET A 309 5.04 -13.29 4.11
CA MET A 309 4.72 -13.04 2.70
C MET A 309 3.34 -12.40 2.51
N SER A 310 2.35 -12.78 3.33
CA SER A 310 1.04 -12.12 3.35
C SER A 310 1.14 -10.67 3.82
N ARG A 311 1.90 -10.41 4.90
CA ARG A 311 2.18 -9.04 5.37
C ARG A 311 2.85 -8.20 4.29
N LEU A 312 3.83 -8.76 3.57
CA LEU A 312 4.53 -8.08 2.48
C LEU A 312 3.58 -7.79 1.30
N ALA A 313 2.70 -8.74 0.92
CA ALA A 313 1.72 -8.51 -0.14
C ALA A 313 0.83 -7.30 0.14
N VAL A 314 0.35 -7.17 1.39
CA VAL A 314 -0.44 -6.03 1.85
C VAL A 314 0.40 -4.74 1.87
N SER A 315 1.59 -4.78 2.48
CA SER A 315 2.44 -3.60 2.67
C SER A 315 2.90 -2.99 1.35
N TYR A 316 3.21 -3.84 0.37
CA TYR A 316 3.69 -3.42 -0.95
C TYR A 316 2.59 -3.29 -2.00
N ASN A 317 1.31 -3.55 -1.63
CA ASN A 317 0.15 -3.48 -2.50
C ASN A 317 0.32 -4.30 -3.80
N ILE A 318 0.82 -5.51 -3.69
CA ILE A 318 1.08 -6.45 -4.79
C ILE A 318 0.60 -7.85 -4.41
N ASN A 319 -0.04 -8.58 -5.32
CA ASN A 319 -0.35 -9.97 -5.04
C ASN A 319 0.93 -10.81 -5.12
N VAL A 320 1.12 -11.75 -4.21
CA VAL A 320 2.34 -12.59 -4.15
C VAL A 320 1.97 -14.05 -4.27
N ILE A 321 2.39 -14.68 -5.35
CA ILE A 321 2.39 -16.14 -5.45
C ILE A 321 3.68 -16.63 -4.80
N VAL A 322 3.54 -17.28 -3.63
CA VAL A 322 4.65 -17.70 -2.75
C VAL A 322 5.33 -18.97 -3.29
N GLY A 323 5.33 -19.16 -4.63
CA GLY A 323 5.83 -20.38 -5.22
C GLY A 323 5.10 -21.61 -4.65
N SER A 324 5.85 -22.61 -4.23
CA SER A 324 5.27 -23.69 -3.42
C SER A 324 6.25 -24.12 -2.32
N MET A 325 5.71 -24.62 -1.22
CA MET A 325 6.45 -25.04 -0.04
C MET A 325 5.97 -26.37 0.51
N PRO A 326 6.81 -27.15 1.20
CA PRO A 326 6.37 -28.33 1.92
C PRO A 326 5.58 -27.89 3.16
N VAL A 327 4.43 -28.48 3.37
CA VAL A 327 3.55 -28.21 4.52
C VAL A 327 3.06 -29.51 5.10
N VAL A 328 3.10 -29.65 6.42
CA VAL A 328 2.55 -30.81 7.13
C VAL A 328 1.14 -30.49 7.61
N LYS A 329 0.16 -31.30 7.21
CA LYS A 329 -1.24 -31.25 7.66
C LYS A 329 -1.70 -32.66 7.98
N ASP A 330 -2.37 -32.81 9.12
CA ASP A 330 -2.90 -34.10 9.56
C ASP A 330 -1.85 -35.23 9.51
N ASP A 331 -0.62 -34.95 9.93
CA ASP A 331 0.55 -35.84 9.89
C ASP A 331 0.96 -36.30 8.48
N GLU A 332 0.50 -35.62 7.43
CA GLU A 332 0.89 -35.86 6.05
C GLU A 332 1.61 -34.65 5.46
N LEU A 333 2.56 -34.91 4.55
CA LEU A 333 3.35 -33.89 3.87
C LEU A 333 2.77 -33.55 2.49
N TYR A 334 2.53 -32.29 2.24
CA TYR A 334 2.05 -31.74 0.97
C TYR A 334 2.99 -30.69 0.39
N ASN A 335 2.95 -30.52 -0.93
CA ASN A 335 3.52 -29.36 -1.60
C ASN A 335 2.39 -28.37 -1.90
N ILE A 336 2.38 -27.19 -1.26
CA ILE A 336 1.29 -26.22 -1.35
C ILE A 336 1.83 -24.90 -1.88
N SER A 337 1.16 -24.37 -2.91
CA SER A 337 1.35 -23.00 -3.39
C SER A 337 0.32 -22.08 -2.74
N TYR A 338 0.73 -20.88 -2.36
CA TYR A 338 -0.15 -19.88 -1.78
C TYR A 338 -0.18 -18.63 -2.65
N LEU A 339 -1.36 -18.04 -2.78
CA LEU A 339 -1.58 -16.72 -3.33
C LEU A 339 -1.95 -15.78 -2.18
N CYS A 340 -1.02 -14.94 -1.78
CA CYS A 340 -1.24 -13.86 -0.82
C CYS A 340 -1.74 -12.62 -1.56
N HIS A 341 -2.98 -12.25 -1.37
CA HIS A 341 -3.58 -11.09 -2.01
C HIS A 341 -3.14 -9.79 -1.33
N ARG A 342 -3.13 -8.71 -2.11
CA ARG A 342 -2.81 -7.36 -1.63
C ARG A 342 -3.82 -6.80 -0.62
N ASP A 343 -4.99 -7.40 -0.50
CA ASP A 343 -6.03 -7.07 0.47
C ASP A 343 -5.95 -7.87 1.77
N GLY A 344 -5.04 -8.85 1.84
CA GLY A 344 -4.81 -9.71 3.00
C GLY A 344 -5.45 -11.09 2.91
N GLN A 345 -6.26 -11.37 1.88
CA GLN A 345 -6.79 -12.72 1.66
C GLN A 345 -5.66 -13.68 1.25
N ILE A 346 -5.83 -14.95 1.54
CA ILE A 346 -4.89 -16.01 1.17
C ILE A 346 -5.66 -17.16 0.53
N ASP A 347 -5.30 -17.49 -0.71
CA ASP A 347 -5.73 -18.70 -1.37
C ASP A 347 -4.60 -19.73 -1.40
N CYS A 348 -4.95 -21.01 -1.48
CA CYS A 348 -3.95 -22.07 -1.59
C CYS A 348 -4.31 -23.10 -2.64
N GLN A 349 -3.28 -23.70 -3.22
CA GLN A 349 -3.40 -24.81 -4.18
C GLN A 349 -2.44 -25.92 -3.82
N TYR A 350 -2.97 -27.10 -3.55
CA TYR A 350 -2.17 -28.31 -3.36
C TYR A 350 -1.66 -28.81 -4.70
N LYS A 351 -0.41 -29.26 -4.75
CA LYS A 351 0.14 -29.98 -5.92
C LYS A 351 -0.64 -31.27 -6.16
N LEU A 352 -1.36 -31.36 -7.26
CA LEU A 352 -2.22 -32.50 -7.55
C LEU A 352 -1.43 -33.75 -7.93
N HIS A 353 -0.30 -33.56 -8.62
CA HIS A 353 0.54 -34.62 -9.16
C HIS A 353 1.98 -34.52 -8.67
N PRO A 354 2.28 -34.97 -7.42
CA PRO A 354 3.67 -35.05 -6.97
C PRO A 354 4.47 -35.97 -7.91
N THR A 355 5.74 -35.60 -8.14
CA THR A 355 6.66 -36.37 -8.95
C THR A 355 6.93 -37.77 -8.34
N PRO A 356 7.46 -38.75 -9.10
CA PRO A 356 7.85 -40.04 -8.54
C PRO A 356 8.85 -39.94 -7.38
N HIS A 357 9.78 -38.95 -7.43
CA HIS A 357 10.73 -38.69 -6.39
C HIS A 357 10.03 -38.16 -5.11
N GLU A 358 9.18 -37.16 -5.24
CA GLU A 358 8.42 -36.59 -4.10
C GLU A 358 7.56 -37.67 -3.40
N LYS A 359 6.92 -38.55 -4.17
CA LYS A 359 6.11 -39.65 -3.62
C LYS A 359 6.96 -40.70 -2.91
N LYS A 360 8.09 -41.12 -3.53
CA LYS A 360 8.88 -42.23 -3.06
C LYS A 360 9.84 -41.85 -1.97
N ASP A 361 10.54 -40.73 -2.18
CA ASP A 361 11.69 -40.36 -1.34
C ASP A 361 11.33 -39.35 -0.25
N TRP A 362 10.22 -38.61 -0.41
CA TRP A 362 9.70 -37.66 0.57
C TRP A 362 8.35 -38.05 1.18
N ILE A 363 7.70 -39.10 0.64
CA ILE A 363 6.36 -39.58 1.06
C ILE A 363 5.31 -38.47 0.96
N MET A 364 5.45 -37.60 -0.06
CA MET A 364 4.60 -36.44 -0.26
C MET A 364 3.24 -36.85 -0.89
N GLN A 365 2.16 -36.34 -0.34
CA GLN A 365 0.79 -36.62 -0.79
C GLN A 365 0.38 -35.69 -1.93
N GLY A 366 -0.50 -36.16 -2.81
CA GLY A 366 -1.16 -35.34 -3.81
C GLY A 366 -2.45 -34.73 -3.29
N GLY A 367 -2.75 -33.50 -3.70
CA GLY A 367 -4.03 -32.87 -3.41
C GLY A 367 -5.19 -33.55 -4.14
N GLN A 368 -6.41 -33.46 -3.59
CA GLN A 368 -7.59 -34.13 -4.17
C GLN A 368 -8.40 -33.24 -5.13
N THR A 369 -8.33 -31.92 -5.01
CA THR A 369 -9.06 -30.95 -5.84
C THR A 369 -8.34 -29.60 -5.93
N SER A 370 -8.55 -28.84 -7.03
CA SER A 370 -8.14 -27.44 -7.09
C SER A 370 -9.09 -26.60 -6.23
N SER A 371 -8.54 -25.79 -5.34
CA SER A 371 -9.31 -24.87 -4.49
C SER A 371 -9.57 -23.52 -5.14
N LEU A 372 -9.06 -23.28 -6.36
CA LEU A 372 -9.30 -22.03 -7.08
C LEU A 372 -10.77 -21.94 -7.47
N ARG A 373 -11.48 -21.01 -6.87
CA ARG A 373 -12.81 -20.56 -7.33
C ARG A 373 -12.56 -19.47 -8.40
N TYR A 374 -13.11 -19.68 -9.59
CA TYR A 374 -13.15 -18.70 -10.67
C TYR A 374 -14.14 -17.57 -10.35
#